data_da38501d457f52e1f7f74c33b4ba503e
#
_entry.id   da38501d457f52e1f7f74c33b4ba503e
#
_cell.length_a   1.000
_cell.length_b   1.000
_cell.length_c   1.000
_cell.angle_alpha   90.00
_cell.angle_beta   90.00
_cell.angle_gamma   90.00
#
_symmetry.space_group_name_H-M   'P 1'
#
loop_
_entity.id
_entity.type
_entity.pdbx_description
1 polymer ?
#
loop_
_entity_poly.entity_id
_entity_poly.type
_entity_poly.pdbx_seq_one_letter_code
_entity_poly.pdbx_strand_id
1 'polypeptide(L)'
;MKITYNRKFFKDFSSVPEYIQVCFAELREELEKISTIREIPNCRPLKSAKDFYRIRINEYRVTFKSININSIELKRFLHRGQVYKKHIK
;
A
#
# COMPACT_ATOMS: atom_id res chain seq x y z
N MET A 1 4.52 -12.15 -5.37
CA MET A 1 5.31 -10.95 -5.03
C MET A 1 5.70 -10.98 -3.57
N LYS A 2 6.94 -10.65 -3.28
CA LYS A 2 7.42 -10.59 -1.88
C LYS A 2 6.98 -9.29 -1.24
N ILE A 3 6.41 -9.37 -0.04
CA ILE A 3 5.85 -8.22 0.67
C ILE A 3 6.55 -8.06 2.01
N THR A 4 7.10 -6.88 2.26
CA THR A 4 7.64 -6.50 3.56
C THR A 4 6.88 -5.29 4.06
N TYR A 5 7.05 -4.95 5.34
CA TYR A 5 6.27 -3.92 6.00
C TYR A 5 7.16 -2.95 6.73
N ASN A 6 6.84 -1.67 6.58
CA ASN A 6 7.45 -0.63 7.41
C ASN A 6 6.71 -0.60 8.75
N ARG A 7 7.43 -0.23 9.81
CA ARG A 7 6.85 -0.13 11.15
C ARG A 7 5.62 0.78 11.18
N LYS A 8 5.66 1.89 10.46
CA LYS A 8 4.57 2.86 10.44
C LYS A 8 3.29 2.27 9.84
N PHE A 9 3.42 1.31 8.93
CA PHE A 9 2.27 0.64 8.35
C PHE A 9 1.43 -0.05 9.42
N PHE A 10 2.06 -0.77 10.32
CA PHE A 10 1.34 -1.47 11.38
C PHE A 10 0.62 -0.51 12.30
N LYS A 11 1.25 0.60 12.64
CA LYS A 11 0.64 1.62 13.47
C LYS A 11 -0.60 2.21 12.79
N ASP A 12 -0.50 2.53 11.50
CA ASP A 12 -1.64 3.02 10.74
C ASP A 12 -2.75 1.98 10.68
N PHE A 13 -2.39 0.73 10.40
CA PHE A 13 -3.34 -0.36 10.21
C PHE A 13 -4.21 -0.59 11.45
N SER A 14 -3.63 -0.42 12.62
CA SER A 14 -4.36 -0.62 13.88
C SER A 14 -5.51 0.38 14.06
N SER A 15 -5.47 1.51 13.37
CA SER A 15 -6.49 2.55 13.45
C SER A 15 -7.50 2.50 12.29
N VAL A 16 -7.31 1.61 11.34
CA VAL A 16 -8.17 1.49 10.17
C VAL A 16 -9.45 0.71 10.56
N PRO A 17 -10.63 1.12 10.07
CA PRO A 17 -11.87 0.39 10.35
C PRO A 17 -11.76 -1.08 9.97
N GLU A 18 -12.44 -1.94 10.72
CA GLU A 18 -12.36 -3.39 10.51
C GLU A 18 -12.71 -3.80 9.09
N TYR A 19 -13.76 -3.21 8.51
CA TYR A 19 -14.16 -3.58 7.15
C TYR A 19 -13.07 -3.27 6.12
N ILE A 20 -12.27 -2.24 6.36
CA ILE A 20 -11.13 -1.92 5.49
C ILE A 20 -9.99 -2.91 5.73
N GLN A 21 -9.79 -3.32 6.98
CA GLN A 21 -8.78 -4.34 7.29
C GLN A 21 -9.08 -5.64 6.56
N VAL A 22 -10.36 -6.02 6.48
CA VAL A 22 -10.78 -7.22 5.73
C VAL A 22 -10.47 -7.05 4.23
N CYS A 23 -10.78 -5.88 3.68
CA CYS A 23 -10.45 -5.59 2.27
C CYS A 23 -8.94 -5.70 2.02
N PHE A 24 -8.14 -5.21 2.95
CA PHE A 24 -6.69 -5.31 2.82
C PHE A 24 -6.21 -6.77 2.87
N ALA A 25 -6.81 -7.59 3.73
CA ALA A 25 -6.43 -9.00 3.82
C ALA A 25 -6.67 -9.71 2.48
N GLU A 26 -7.78 -9.41 1.82
CA GLU A 26 -8.08 -9.95 0.50
C GLU A 26 -7.07 -9.48 -0.54
N LEU A 27 -6.74 -8.19 -0.51
CA LEU A 27 -5.74 -7.62 -1.41
C LEU A 27 -4.38 -8.28 -1.20
N ARG A 28 -4.01 -8.51 0.05
CA ARG A 28 -2.72 -9.11 0.36
C ARG A 28 -2.59 -10.51 -0.23
N GLU A 29 -3.65 -11.29 -0.18
CA GLU A 29 -3.65 -12.61 -0.81
C GLU A 29 -3.43 -12.51 -2.32
N GLU A 30 -4.06 -11.53 -2.98
CA GLU A 30 -3.86 -11.31 -4.39
C GLU A 30 -2.42 -10.87 -4.69
N LEU A 31 -1.87 -10.00 -3.85
CA LEU A 31 -0.50 -9.52 -4.05
C LEU A 31 0.52 -10.64 -4.00
N GLU A 32 0.30 -11.65 -3.17
CA GLU A 32 1.20 -12.78 -3.07
C GLU A 32 1.24 -13.60 -4.37
N LYS A 33 0.17 -13.57 -5.14
CA LYS A 33 0.02 -14.38 -6.35
C LYS A 33 0.52 -13.69 -7.61
N ILE A 34 0.63 -12.36 -7.60
CA ILE A 34 1.03 -11.62 -8.79
C ILE A 34 2.55 -11.46 -8.87
N SER A 35 3.04 -11.22 -10.07
CA SER A 35 4.49 -11.17 -10.34
C SER A 35 5.04 -9.76 -10.48
N THR A 36 4.23 -8.81 -10.93
CA THR A 36 4.69 -7.45 -11.19
C THR A 36 3.72 -6.41 -10.67
N ILE A 37 4.24 -5.20 -10.44
CA ILE A 37 3.44 -4.07 -9.98
C ILE A 37 2.31 -3.72 -10.94
N ARG A 38 2.50 -3.95 -12.23
CA ARG A 38 1.48 -3.68 -13.25
C ARG A 38 0.18 -4.46 -13.03
N GLU A 39 0.28 -5.61 -12.37
CA GLU A 39 -0.87 -6.47 -12.11
C GLU A 39 -1.68 -6.04 -10.89
N ILE A 40 -1.17 -5.10 -10.09
CA ILE A 40 -1.87 -4.67 -8.88
C ILE A 40 -3.07 -3.81 -9.26
N PRO A 41 -4.29 -4.19 -8.82
CA PRO A 41 -5.48 -3.39 -9.13
C PRO A 41 -5.47 -2.06 -8.36
N ASN A 42 -6.05 -1.03 -8.96
CA ASN A 42 -6.21 0.29 -8.34
C ASN A 42 -4.90 0.91 -7.87
N CYS A 43 -3.80 0.58 -8.53
CA CYS A 43 -2.47 1.04 -8.18
C CYS A 43 -2.02 2.16 -9.11
N ARG A 44 -1.45 3.21 -8.53
CA ARG A 44 -0.90 4.32 -9.30
C ARG A 44 0.39 4.81 -8.69
N PRO A 45 1.34 5.31 -9.52
CA PRO A 45 2.57 5.87 -8.98
C PRO A 45 2.30 7.18 -8.24
N LEU A 46 3.11 7.47 -7.24
CA LEU A 46 3.07 8.75 -6.54
C LEU A 46 3.99 9.73 -7.28
N LYS A 47 3.43 10.89 -7.64
CA LYS A 47 4.17 11.88 -8.41
C LYS A 47 5.34 12.50 -7.63
N SER A 48 5.20 12.56 -6.32
CA SER A 48 6.17 13.23 -5.45
C SER A 48 7.35 12.38 -5.03
N ALA A 49 7.33 11.07 -5.33
CA ALA A 49 8.39 10.17 -4.85
C ALA A 49 8.61 9.04 -5.85
N LYS A 50 9.83 8.97 -6.38
CA LYS A 50 10.21 7.92 -7.31
C LYS A 50 10.10 6.54 -6.65
N ASP A 51 9.62 5.57 -7.40
CA ASP A 51 9.44 4.17 -6.97
C ASP A 51 8.41 3.99 -5.87
N PHE A 52 7.65 5.01 -5.55
CA PHE A 52 6.54 4.94 -4.60
C PHE A 52 5.22 4.89 -5.33
N TYR A 53 4.30 4.08 -4.81
CA TYR A 53 2.99 3.85 -5.39
C TYR A 53 1.93 3.90 -4.32
N ARG A 54 0.68 4.03 -4.74
CA ARG A 54 -0.48 3.91 -3.85
C ARG A 54 -1.47 2.91 -4.42
N ILE A 55 -2.14 2.19 -3.52
CA ILE A 55 -3.24 1.31 -3.87
C ILE A 55 -4.49 1.85 -3.19
N ARG A 56 -5.55 2.07 -3.96
CA ARG A 56 -6.80 2.56 -3.42
C ARG A 56 -7.63 1.41 -2.82
N ILE A 57 -8.07 1.59 -1.57
CA ILE A 57 -8.98 0.68 -0.90
C ILE A 57 -10.11 1.54 -0.31
N ASN A 58 -11.21 1.69 -1.04
CA ASN A 58 -12.29 2.59 -0.67
C ASN A 58 -11.74 4.01 -0.41
N GLU A 59 -11.92 4.55 0.79
CA GLU A 59 -11.43 5.88 1.13
C GLU A 59 -10.02 5.87 1.69
N TYR A 60 -9.37 4.71 1.71
CA TYR A 60 -8.01 4.56 2.21
C TYR A 60 -7.02 4.32 1.09
N ARG A 61 -5.77 4.57 1.39
CA ARG A 61 -4.66 4.36 0.45
C ARG A 61 -3.53 3.65 1.16
N VAL A 62 -3.07 2.56 0.56
CA VAL A 62 -1.85 1.87 1.00
C VAL A 62 -0.72 2.40 0.13
N THR A 63 0.31 2.96 0.75
CA THR A 63 1.49 3.38 0.01
C THR A 63 2.58 2.34 0.15
N PHE A 64 3.35 2.14 -0.92
CA PHE A 64 4.45 1.19 -0.88
C PHE A 64 5.59 1.68 -1.75
N LYS A 65 6.77 1.14 -1.48
CA LYS A 65 7.96 1.38 -2.29
C LYS A 65 8.29 0.11 -3.07
N SER A 66 8.58 0.27 -4.35
CA SER A 66 9.09 -0.82 -5.16
C SER A 66 10.56 -1.06 -4.80
N ILE A 67 10.87 -2.23 -4.27
CA ILE A 67 12.24 -2.57 -3.90
C ILE A 67 12.96 -3.17 -5.11
N ASN A 68 12.30 -4.09 -5.80
CA ASN A 68 12.77 -4.63 -7.07
C ASN A 68 11.56 -5.15 -7.84
N ILE A 69 11.77 -5.84 -8.96
CA ILE A 69 10.71 -6.22 -9.88
C ILE A 69 9.60 -7.06 -9.24
N ASN A 70 9.90 -7.83 -8.21
CA ASN A 70 8.92 -8.70 -7.56
C ASN A 70 8.87 -8.54 -6.04
N SER A 71 9.29 -7.40 -5.52
CA SER A 71 9.35 -7.15 -4.10
C SER A 71 8.93 -5.73 -3.78
N ILE A 72 8.03 -5.57 -2.80
CA ILE A 72 7.54 -4.27 -2.38
C ILE A 72 7.61 -4.16 -0.85
N GLU A 73 7.71 -2.92 -0.38
CA GLU A 73 7.64 -2.63 1.05
C GLU A 73 6.43 -1.72 1.29
N LEU A 74 5.46 -2.19 2.07
CA LEU A 74 4.30 -1.39 2.43
C LEU A 74 4.71 -0.34 3.46
N LYS A 75 4.44 0.94 3.15
CA LYS A 75 4.91 2.08 3.95
C LYS A 75 3.87 2.65 4.88
N ARG A 76 2.70 3.00 4.35
CA ARG A 76 1.65 3.65 5.13
C ARG A 76 0.27 3.13 4.72
N PHE A 77 -0.68 3.28 5.64
CA PHE A 77 -2.08 2.97 5.38
C PHE A 77 -2.89 4.17 5.86
N LEU A 78 -3.23 5.06 4.94
CA LEU A 78 -3.77 6.38 5.28
C LEU A 78 -5.12 6.62 4.64
N HIS A 79 -5.97 7.42 5.31
CA HIS A 79 -7.18 7.94 4.70
C HIS A 79 -6.78 8.83 3.51
N ARG A 80 -7.59 8.86 2.46
CA ARG A 80 -7.27 9.61 1.23
C ARG A 80 -6.88 11.08 1.48
N GLY A 81 -7.48 11.71 2.49
CA GLY A 81 -7.18 13.09 2.81
C GLY A 81 -5.82 13.31 3.46
N GLN A 82 -5.14 12.25 3.87
CA GLN A 82 -3.85 12.32 4.57
C GLN A 82 -2.66 11.94 3.70
N VAL A 83 -2.90 11.29 2.55
CA VAL A 83 -1.83 10.73 1.72
C VAL A 83 -0.82 11.78 1.29
N TYR A 84 -1.30 12.97 0.96
CA TYR A 84 -0.42 14.04 0.47
C TYR A 84 0.07 14.97 1.56
N LYS A 85 -0.39 14.79 2.80
CA LYS A 85 -0.02 15.64 3.93
C LYS A 85 1.05 15.02 4.81
N LYS A 86 1.21 13.70 4.78
CA LYS A 86 2.18 12.99 5.62
C LYS A 86 3.35 12.50 4.80
N HIS A 87 4.49 12.36 5.47
CA HIS A 87 5.66 11.73 4.86
C HIS A 87 5.35 10.27 4.61
N ILE A 88 5.44 9.87 3.35
CA ILE A 88 5.15 8.50 2.92
C ILE A 88 6.40 7.62 2.85
N LYS A 89 7.55 8.23 2.97
CA LYS A 89 8.84 7.53 2.89
C LYS A 89 9.21 6.85 4.19
#